data_842c187afdbae0a7ba4802e177f5ee38
#
_entry.id   842c187afdbae0a7ba4802e177f5ee38
#
_cell.length_a   1.000
_cell.length_b   1.000
_cell.length_c   1.000
_cell.angle_alpha   90.00
_cell.angle_beta   90.00
_cell.angle_gamma   90.00
#
_symmetry.space_group_name_H-M   'P 1'
#
loop_
_entity.id
_entity.type
_entity.pdbx_description
1 polymer ?
#
loop_
_entity_poly.entity_id
_entity_poly.type
_entity_poly.pdbx_seq_one_letter_code
_entity_poly.pdbx_strand_id
1 'polypeptide(L)'
;QEFKDWISTGHLKEQLSRKERITYHYRSKPNPNQHEFFEAQAAKIYEDEKHFFALVGFRHIDDIMEKETTIQNQLKQALDEARLSNEIISAIAKSYCSIYRIDVQKDFFEEISNDSEIHKLTGNRGSASEKLYQLCDTMVASEYRSLIRPFLDVSTLSARLKTEECISTEYRMCDGSWHRMLFTVKKRDESGNVTHVLCTVRSISDSKRREEDLNFAA
;
A
#
# COMPACT_ATOMS: atom_id res chain seq x y z
N GLN A 1 -37.20 15.59 -19.57
CA GLN A 1 -38.43 14.97 -19.07
C GLN A 1 -38.32 14.71 -17.55
N GLU A 2 -37.24 14.11 -17.07
CA GLU A 2 -37.02 13.76 -15.65
C GLU A 2 -37.13 14.95 -14.69
N PHE A 3 -36.59 16.12 -15.05
CA PHE A 3 -36.71 17.32 -14.22
C PHE A 3 -38.14 17.84 -14.15
N LYS A 4 -38.92 17.75 -15.28
CA LYS A 4 -40.32 18.14 -15.29
C LYS A 4 -41.16 17.23 -14.38
N ASP A 5 -40.85 15.96 -14.37
CA ASP A 5 -41.55 14.99 -13.54
C ASP A 5 -41.20 15.24 -12.05
N TRP A 6 -39.90 15.56 -11.73
CA TRP A 6 -39.47 15.89 -10.38
C TRP A 6 -40.16 17.15 -9.81
N ILE A 7 -40.31 18.23 -10.61
CA ILE A 7 -40.95 19.49 -10.18
C ILE A 7 -42.47 19.42 -10.17
N SER A 8 -43.07 18.34 -10.62
CA SER A 8 -44.52 18.20 -10.67
C SER A 8 -45.11 18.27 -9.23
N THR A 9 -46.30 18.91 -9.11
CA THR A 9 -46.97 19.07 -7.82
C THR A 9 -47.24 17.73 -7.14
N GLY A 10 -47.58 16.68 -7.90
CA GLY A 10 -47.82 15.34 -7.37
C GLY A 10 -46.57 14.75 -6.73
N HIS A 11 -45.41 14.81 -7.44
CA HIS A 11 -44.15 14.32 -6.96
C HIS A 11 -43.64 15.11 -5.74
N LEU A 12 -43.67 16.43 -5.79
CA LEU A 12 -43.27 17.27 -4.68
C LEU A 12 -44.10 17.00 -3.42
N LYS A 13 -45.42 16.88 -3.56
CA LYS A 13 -46.33 16.57 -2.45
C LYS A 13 -46.00 15.21 -1.83
N GLU A 14 -45.83 14.18 -2.66
CA GLU A 14 -45.48 12.83 -2.16
C GLU A 14 -44.16 12.80 -1.44
N GLN A 15 -43.12 13.38 -2.02
CA GLN A 15 -41.75 13.35 -1.42
C GLN A 15 -41.63 14.22 -0.15
N LEU A 16 -42.22 15.42 -0.19
CA LEU A 16 -42.22 16.36 0.94
C LEU A 16 -43.21 15.99 2.07
N SER A 17 -44.09 14.99 1.85
CA SER A 17 -44.83 14.36 2.94
C SER A 17 -43.94 13.52 3.87
N ARG A 18 -42.82 12.99 3.32
CA ARG A 18 -41.87 12.09 4.00
C ARG A 18 -40.58 12.78 4.44
N LYS A 19 -40.20 13.88 3.78
CA LYS A 19 -38.95 14.62 3.98
C LYS A 19 -39.23 16.11 4.07
N GLU A 20 -38.52 16.82 4.93
CA GLU A 20 -38.66 18.30 5.04
C GLU A 20 -38.10 19.02 3.80
N ARG A 21 -37.11 18.42 3.16
CA ARG A 21 -36.44 18.98 1.98
C ARG A 21 -36.05 17.87 1.04
N ILE A 22 -36.13 18.15 -0.25
CA ILE A 22 -35.62 17.29 -1.32
C ILE A 22 -34.74 18.07 -2.27
N THR A 23 -33.76 17.37 -2.87
CA THR A 23 -32.77 17.96 -3.75
C THR A 23 -32.71 17.16 -5.05
N TYR A 24 -32.53 17.84 -6.17
CA TYR A 24 -32.34 17.23 -7.47
C TYR A 24 -31.24 17.94 -8.26
N HIS A 25 -30.29 17.19 -8.77
CA HIS A 25 -29.25 17.70 -9.64
C HIS A 25 -29.63 17.45 -11.09
N TYR A 26 -29.54 18.47 -11.92
CA TYR A 26 -29.82 18.35 -13.34
C TYR A 26 -28.82 19.12 -14.18
N ARG A 27 -28.71 18.68 -15.44
CA ARG A 27 -27.81 19.25 -16.43
C ARG A 27 -28.62 20.03 -17.43
N SER A 28 -28.36 21.32 -17.58
CA SER A 28 -28.92 22.14 -18.62
C SER A 28 -28.01 22.14 -19.84
N LYS A 29 -28.61 22.26 -21.01
CA LYS A 29 -27.90 22.41 -22.28
C LYS A 29 -28.39 23.72 -22.96
N PRO A 30 -27.86 24.89 -22.51
CA PRO A 30 -28.25 26.15 -23.12
C PRO A 30 -27.78 26.22 -24.59
N ASN A 31 -26.64 25.58 -24.90
CA ASN A 31 -26.09 25.40 -26.24
C ASN A 31 -25.56 23.97 -26.43
N PRO A 32 -25.45 23.47 -27.70
CA PRO A 32 -24.94 22.13 -27.97
C PRO A 32 -23.56 21.81 -27.34
N ASN A 33 -22.74 22.82 -27.16
CA ASN A 33 -21.36 22.70 -26.66
C ASN A 33 -21.15 23.19 -25.21
N GLN A 34 -22.22 23.64 -24.54
CA GLN A 34 -22.16 24.16 -23.19
C GLN A 34 -23.12 23.38 -22.29
N HIS A 35 -22.56 22.89 -21.20
CA HIS A 35 -23.31 22.18 -20.18
C HIS A 35 -23.14 22.89 -18.84
N GLU A 36 -24.25 23.18 -18.21
CA GLU A 36 -24.31 23.80 -16.90
C GLU A 36 -25.04 22.88 -15.94
N PHE A 37 -24.49 22.72 -14.75
CA PHE A 37 -25.08 21.93 -13.69
C PHE A 37 -25.80 22.78 -12.69
N PHE A 38 -27.03 22.39 -12.38
CA PHE A 38 -27.88 23.06 -11.42
C PHE A 38 -28.35 22.11 -10.35
N GLU A 39 -28.50 22.65 -9.16
CA GLU A 39 -29.20 22.00 -8.06
C GLU A 39 -30.56 22.70 -7.88
N ALA A 40 -31.61 21.91 -7.88
CA ALA A 40 -32.95 22.33 -7.47
C ALA A 40 -33.21 21.79 -6.07
N GLN A 41 -33.64 22.65 -5.15
CA GLN A 41 -34.08 22.25 -3.82
C GLN A 41 -35.53 22.64 -3.63
N ALA A 42 -36.35 21.72 -3.09
CA ALA A 42 -37.71 21.98 -2.70
C ALA A 42 -37.91 21.71 -1.21
N ALA A 43 -38.64 22.61 -0.56
CA ALA A 43 -39.04 22.47 0.85
C ALA A 43 -40.52 22.80 1.01
N LYS A 44 -41.21 22.05 1.85
CA LYS A 44 -42.60 22.32 2.20
C LYS A 44 -42.69 23.54 3.08
N ILE A 45 -43.58 24.50 2.75
CA ILE A 45 -43.88 25.68 3.54
C ILE A 45 -45.15 25.46 4.32
N TYR A 46 -46.22 25.00 3.63
CA TYR A 46 -47.54 24.87 4.23
C TYR A 46 -48.36 23.78 3.51
N GLU A 47 -49.19 23.09 4.25
CA GLU A 47 -50.13 22.11 3.69
C GLU A 47 -51.38 22.08 4.57
N ASP A 48 -52.55 22.18 3.94
CA ASP A 48 -53.85 21.88 4.50
C ASP A 48 -54.66 20.96 3.62
N GLU A 49 -55.94 20.73 3.91
CA GLU A 49 -56.80 19.83 3.14
C GLU A 49 -56.95 20.25 1.65
N LYS A 50 -56.81 21.54 1.33
CA LYS A 50 -57.08 22.11 -0.01
C LYS A 50 -55.83 22.64 -0.69
N HIS A 51 -54.79 22.99 0.08
CA HIS A 51 -53.66 23.74 -0.41
C HIS A 51 -52.35 23.07 -0.01
N PHE A 52 -51.40 23.07 -0.92
CA PHE A 52 -50.02 22.64 -0.73
C PHE A 52 -49.08 23.70 -1.27
N PHE A 53 -48.18 24.23 -0.42
CA PHE A 53 -47.19 25.22 -0.82
C PHE A 53 -45.80 24.68 -0.55
N ALA A 54 -44.95 24.72 -1.60
CA ALA A 54 -43.56 24.40 -1.52
C ALA A 54 -42.71 25.54 -2.09
N LEU A 55 -41.58 25.82 -1.47
CA LEU A 55 -40.55 26.71 -2.03
C LEU A 55 -39.59 25.86 -2.86
N VAL A 56 -39.32 26.32 -4.08
CA VAL A 56 -38.30 25.70 -4.92
C VAL A 56 -37.25 26.74 -5.25
N GLY A 57 -36.00 26.43 -4.86
CA GLY A 57 -34.81 27.25 -5.15
C GLY A 57 -33.92 26.55 -6.15
N PHE A 58 -33.17 27.33 -6.92
CA PHE A 58 -32.19 26.83 -7.88
C PHE A 58 -30.85 27.51 -7.65
N ARG A 59 -29.78 26.75 -7.76
CA ARG A 59 -28.42 27.29 -7.77
C ARG A 59 -27.56 26.63 -8.84
N HIS A 60 -26.63 27.39 -9.36
CA HIS A 60 -25.60 26.92 -10.26
C HIS A 60 -24.52 26.19 -9.45
N ILE A 61 -24.08 25.01 -9.90
CA ILE A 61 -23.15 24.17 -9.14
C ILE A 61 -21.96 23.68 -9.96
N ASP A 62 -21.63 24.31 -11.08
CA ASP A 62 -20.50 23.93 -11.95
C ASP A 62 -19.19 23.86 -11.17
N ASP A 63 -18.88 24.87 -10.36
CA ASP A 63 -17.67 24.91 -9.54
C ASP A 63 -17.58 23.74 -8.56
N ILE A 64 -18.74 23.27 -8.05
CA ILE A 64 -18.82 22.14 -7.14
C ILE A 64 -18.58 20.84 -7.91
N MET A 65 -19.23 20.68 -9.05
CA MET A 65 -19.10 19.50 -9.91
C MET A 65 -17.70 19.36 -10.49
N GLU A 66 -17.07 20.48 -10.88
CA GLU A 66 -15.69 20.48 -11.36
C GLU A 66 -14.69 20.06 -10.27
N LYS A 67 -14.86 20.60 -9.06
CA LYS A 67 -14.04 20.20 -7.91
C LYS A 67 -14.23 18.73 -7.56
N GLU A 68 -15.48 18.25 -7.53
CA GLU A 68 -15.78 16.85 -7.23
C GLU A 68 -15.18 15.92 -8.27
N THR A 69 -15.30 16.25 -9.55
CA THR A 69 -14.72 15.50 -10.68
C THR A 69 -13.18 15.48 -10.57
N THR A 70 -12.57 16.61 -10.23
CA THR A 70 -11.12 16.71 -10.04
C THR A 70 -10.64 15.82 -8.90
N ILE A 71 -11.32 15.86 -7.75
CA ILE A 71 -10.99 15.03 -6.58
C ILE A 71 -11.16 13.55 -6.91
N GLN A 72 -12.24 13.18 -7.59
CA GLN A 72 -12.46 11.78 -8.00
C GLN A 72 -11.37 11.28 -8.96
N ASN A 73 -10.95 12.10 -9.92
CA ASN A 73 -9.87 11.77 -10.84
C ASN A 73 -8.54 11.61 -10.12
N GLN A 74 -8.21 12.52 -9.19
CA GLN A 74 -7.00 12.42 -8.36
C GLN A 74 -6.99 11.16 -7.49
N LEU A 75 -8.14 10.85 -6.86
CA LEU A 75 -8.28 9.65 -6.04
C LEU A 75 -8.11 8.38 -6.88
N LYS A 76 -8.72 8.34 -8.05
CA LYS A 76 -8.58 7.22 -8.99
C LYS A 76 -7.13 7.03 -9.41
N GLN A 77 -6.45 8.11 -9.79
CA GLN A 77 -5.05 8.06 -10.18
C GLN A 77 -4.16 7.55 -9.04
N ALA A 78 -4.34 8.05 -7.82
CA ALA A 78 -3.59 7.61 -6.65
C ALA A 78 -3.83 6.12 -6.34
N LEU A 79 -5.07 5.65 -6.53
CA LEU A 79 -5.42 4.24 -6.34
C LEU A 79 -4.75 3.34 -7.39
N ASP A 80 -4.76 3.75 -8.66
CA ASP A 80 -4.13 3.01 -9.76
C ASP A 80 -2.61 2.95 -9.58
N GLU A 81 -1.97 4.05 -9.16
CA GLU A 81 -0.53 4.09 -8.83
C GLU A 81 -0.17 3.18 -7.65
N ALA A 82 -0.99 3.20 -6.58
CA ALA A 82 -0.79 2.33 -5.42
C ALA A 82 -0.96 0.85 -5.80
N ARG A 83 -1.94 0.52 -6.65
CA ARG A 83 -2.15 -0.83 -7.15
C ARG A 83 -0.97 -1.32 -7.98
N LEU A 84 -0.49 -0.52 -8.93
CA LEU A 84 0.66 -0.86 -9.75
C LEU A 84 1.92 -1.06 -8.88
N SER A 85 2.16 -0.19 -7.91
CA SER A 85 3.26 -0.33 -6.96
C SER A 85 3.18 -1.64 -6.19
N ASN A 86 1.98 -2.01 -5.69
CA ASN A 86 1.78 -3.27 -4.99
C ASN A 86 1.97 -4.50 -5.89
N GLU A 87 1.55 -4.44 -7.14
CA GLU A 87 1.78 -5.52 -8.12
C GLU A 87 3.27 -5.72 -8.39
N ILE A 88 4.03 -4.64 -8.57
CA ILE A 88 5.49 -4.69 -8.74
C ILE A 88 6.17 -5.26 -7.50
N ILE A 89 5.83 -4.76 -6.31
CA ILE A 89 6.37 -5.26 -5.04
C ILE A 89 6.09 -6.76 -4.89
N SER A 90 4.86 -7.19 -5.17
CA SER A 90 4.47 -8.60 -5.09
C SER A 90 5.21 -9.49 -6.10
N ALA A 91 5.45 -8.99 -7.31
CA ALA A 91 6.22 -9.71 -8.32
C ALA A 91 7.70 -9.87 -7.92
N ILE A 92 8.31 -8.79 -7.39
CA ILE A 92 9.69 -8.81 -6.89
C ILE A 92 9.79 -9.72 -5.65
N ALA A 93 8.83 -9.61 -4.73
CA ALA A 93 8.81 -10.40 -3.49
C ALA A 93 8.83 -11.92 -3.75
N LYS A 94 8.23 -12.38 -4.85
CA LYS A 94 8.27 -13.80 -5.26
C LYS A 94 9.69 -14.31 -5.56
N SER A 95 10.64 -13.44 -5.87
CA SER A 95 12.04 -13.82 -6.08
C SER A 95 12.87 -13.88 -4.80
N TYR A 96 12.26 -13.53 -3.66
CA TYR A 96 12.89 -13.58 -2.34
C TYR A 96 12.21 -14.61 -1.45
N CYS A 97 13.00 -15.34 -0.67
CA CYS A 97 12.48 -16.24 0.34
C CYS A 97 11.90 -15.47 1.53
N SER A 98 12.49 -14.33 1.88
CA SER A 98 12.00 -13.45 2.94
C SER A 98 12.47 -12.01 2.77
N ILE A 99 11.64 -11.06 3.21
CA ILE A 99 11.91 -9.63 3.24
C ILE A 99 11.44 -9.07 4.57
N TYR A 100 12.37 -8.50 5.34
CA TYR A 100 12.11 -7.88 6.63
C TYR A 100 12.55 -6.41 6.63
N ARG A 101 11.73 -5.54 7.19
CA ARG A 101 12.14 -4.20 7.60
C ARG A 101 12.60 -4.24 9.05
N ILE A 102 13.81 -3.75 9.33
CA ILE A 102 14.43 -3.75 10.66
C ILE A 102 14.67 -2.32 11.10
N ASP A 103 14.13 -1.95 12.27
CA ASP A 103 14.53 -0.78 13.04
C ASP A 103 15.73 -1.18 13.89
N VAL A 104 16.91 -0.69 13.51
CA VAL A 104 18.19 -1.08 14.13
C VAL A 104 18.31 -0.54 15.56
N GLN A 105 17.72 0.64 15.82
CA GLN A 105 17.80 1.29 17.14
C GLN A 105 16.92 0.60 18.18
N LYS A 106 15.76 0.07 17.73
CA LYS A 106 14.78 -0.60 18.60
C LYS A 106 14.93 -2.12 18.62
N ASP A 107 15.88 -2.66 17.85
CA ASP A 107 15.98 -4.12 17.61
C ASP A 107 14.62 -4.74 17.23
N PHE A 108 13.93 -4.10 16.32
CA PHE A 108 12.57 -4.52 15.93
C PHE A 108 12.49 -4.84 14.45
N PHE A 109 11.85 -5.96 14.11
CA PHE A 109 11.57 -6.30 12.72
C PHE A 109 10.07 -6.33 12.43
N GLU A 110 9.74 -6.06 11.17
CA GLU A 110 8.43 -6.24 10.58
C GLU A 110 8.60 -6.98 9.27
N GLU A 111 7.84 -8.06 9.10
CA GLU A 111 7.83 -8.85 7.88
C GLU A 111 7.08 -8.11 6.78
N ILE A 112 7.71 -8.03 5.60
CA ILE A 112 7.08 -7.49 4.38
C ILE A 112 6.60 -8.64 3.49
N SER A 113 7.43 -9.68 3.31
CA SER A 113 7.11 -10.87 2.54
C SER A 113 7.94 -12.05 3.05
N ASN A 114 7.34 -13.21 3.09
CA ASN A 114 7.99 -14.40 3.59
C ASN A 114 7.43 -15.68 3.00
N ASP A 115 8.25 -16.72 2.95
CA ASP A 115 7.80 -18.09 2.74
C ASP A 115 6.99 -18.57 3.95
N SER A 116 5.96 -19.39 3.71
CA SER A 116 5.04 -19.87 4.75
C SER A 116 5.75 -20.62 5.88
N GLU A 117 6.80 -21.36 5.59
CA GLU A 117 7.57 -22.11 6.59
C GLU A 117 8.39 -21.18 7.48
N ILE A 118 9.03 -20.16 6.90
CA ILE A 118 9.79 -19.15 7.64
C ILE A 118 8.84 -18.31 8.50
N HIS A 119 7.69 -17.93 7.96
CA HIS A 119 6.64 -17.19 8.67
C HIS A 119 6.19 -17.90 9.96
N LYS A 120 6.02 -19.24 9.94
CA LYS A 120 5.68 -20.02 11.13
C LYS A 120 6.74 -19.91 12.23
N LEU A 121 8.01 -19.73 11.87
CA LEU A 121 9.11 -19.62 12.83
C LEU A 121 9.27 -18.21 13.39
N THR A 122 9.11 -17.19 12.54
CA THR A 122 9.44 -15.80 12.92
C THR A 122 8.23 -14.99 13.36
N GLY A 123 7.04 -15.28 12.80
CA GLY A 123 5.86 -14.42 12.92
C GLY A 123 6.06 -13.08 12.21
N ASN A 124 5.08 -12.18 12.31
CA ASN A 124 5.03 -10.94 11.53
C ASN A 124 5.94 -9.82 12.05
N ARG A 125 6.29 -9.85 13.34
CA ARG A 125 7.08 -8.80 14.00
C ARG A 125 7.65 -9.29 15.34
N GLY A 126 8.69 -8.63 15.82
CA GLY A 126 9.33 -8.92 17.11
C GLY A 126 10.75 -8.39 17.19
N SER A 127 11.58 -8.95 18.11
CA SER A 127 13.01 -8.65 18.21
C SER A 127 13.74 -9.18 16.97
N ALA A 128 14.46 -8.31 16.29
CA ALA A 128 15.21 -8.68 15.09
C ALA A 128 16.38 -9.61 15.43
N SER A 129 17.14 -9.29 16.48
CA SER A 129 18.25 -10.11 16.94
C SER A 129 17.83 -11.53 17.32
N GLU A 130 16.76 -11.66 18.11
CA GLU A 130 16.26 -12.96 18.53
C GLU A 130 15.86 -13.81 17.32
N LYS A 131 15.11 -13.23 16.38
CA LYS A 131 14.58 -13.98 15.25
C LYS A 131 15.64 -14.34 14.21
N LEU A 132 16.56 -13.42 13.92
CA LEU A 132 17.67 -13.72 13.03
C LEU A 132 18.58 -14.82 13.59
N TYR A 133 18.86 -14.83 14.90
CA TYR A 133 19.61 -15.91 15.52
C TYR A 133 18.84 -17.22 15.55
N GLN A 134 17.53 -17.21 15.81
CA GLN A 134 16.67 -18.39 15.73
C GLN A 134 16.71 -19.01 14.33
N LEU A 135 16.59 -18.19 13.27
CA LEU A 135 16.71 -18.64 11.87
C LEU A 135 18.08 -19.25 11.59
N CYS A 136 19.15 -18.59 12.07
CA CYS A 136 20.51 -19.11 11.92
C CYS A 136 20.65 -20.50 12.53
N ASP A 137 20.22 -20.65 13.77
CA ASP A 137 20.36 -21.92 14.51
C ASP A 137 19.48 -23.05 13.98
N THR A 138 18.34 -22.71 13.34
CA THR A 138 17.37 -23.70 12.84
C THR A 138 17.61 -24.07 11.38
N MET A 139 17.90 -23.09 10.52
CA MET A 139 17.85 -23.29 9.07
C MET A 139 19.23 -23.24 8.39
N VAL A 140 20.21 -22.56 8.97
CA VAL A 140 21.57 -22.47 8.39
C VAL A 140 22.35 -23.74 8.68
N ALA A 141 23.05 -24.30 7.68
CA ALA A 141 23.91 -25.46 7.84
C ALA A 141 25.03 -25.18 8.86
N SER A 142 25.37 -26.16 9.69
CA SER A 142 26.23 -26.01 10.87
C SER A 142 27.59 -25.35 10.57
N GLU A 143 28.18 -25.70 9.40
CA GLU A 143 29.47 -25.18 8.95
C GLU A 143 29.46 -23.68 8.63
N TYR A 144 28.27 -23.08 8.34
CA TYR A 144 28.11 -21.66 8.02
C TYR A 144 27.68 -20.83 9.22
N ARG A 145 27.23 -21.42 10.33
CA ARG A 145 26.70 -20.67 11.49
C ARG A 145 27.72 -19.72 12.10
N SER A 146 28.97 -20.15 12.20
CA SER A 146 30.04 -19.31 12.74
C SER A 146 30.34 -18.07 11.88
N LEU A 147 30.16 -18.19 10.57
CA LEU A 147 30.30 -17.09 9.60
C LEU A 147 29.08 -16.15 9.65
N ILE A 148 27.89 -16.72 9.71
CA ILE A 148 26.64 -15.97 9.57
C ILE A 148 26.28 -15.26 10.88
N ARG A 149 26.53 -15.84 12.03
CA ARG A 149 26.13 -15.29 13.32
C ARG A 149 26.65 -13.87 13.57
N PRO A 150 27.92 -13.51 13.33
CA PRO A 150 28.38 -12.12 13.40
C PRO A 150 27.77 -11.20 12.36
N PHE A 151 27.42 -11.73 11.17
CA PHE A 151 26.75 -10.96 10.13
C PHE A 151 25.33 -10.56 10.52
N LEU A 152 24.65 -11.39 11.32
CA LEU A 152 23.28 -11.15 11.81
C LEU A 152 23.21 -10.21 13.02
N ASP A 153 24.33 -9.80 13.59
CA ASP A 153 24.35 -8.91 14.76
C ASP A 153 23.81 -7.52 14.39
N VAL A 154 22.54 -7.28 14.75
CA VAL A 154 21.80 -6.04 14.48
C VAL A 154 22.48 -4.84 15.12
N SER A 155 23.09 -5.01 16.30
CA SER A 155 23.75 -3.94 17.05
C SER A 155 24.95 -3.33 16.29
N THR A 156 25.58 -4.12 15.41
CA THR A 156 26.74 -3.69 14.62
C THR A 156 26.36 -3.15 13.24
N LEU A 157 25.11 -3.28 12.81
CA LEU A 157 24.67 -2.89 11.46
C LEU A 157 24.90 -1.40 11.17
N SER A 158 24.59 -0.51 12.13
CA SER A 158 24.79 0.92 11.94
C SER A 158 26.26 1.28 11.66
N ALA A 159 27.19 0.63 12.36
CA ALA A 159 28.62 0.85 12.15
C ALA A 159 29.11 0.26 10.82
N ARG A 160 28.69 -0.97 10.49
CA ARG A 160 29.09 -1.66 9.24
C ARG A 160 28.51 -1.01 7.99
N LEU A 161 27.36 -0.36 8.09
CA LEU A 161 26.68 0.34 6.99
C LEU A 161 26.93 1.86 7.02
N LYS A 162 27.92 2.34 7.79
CA LYS A 162 28.17 3.77 7.92
C LYS A 162 28.51 4.43 6.58
N THR A 163 29.34 3.79 5.76
CA THR A 163 29.79 4.24 4.45
C THR A 163 29.22 3.41 3.29
N GLU A 164 28.65 2.26 3.61
CA GLU A 164 28.11 1.32 2.63
C GLU A 164 26.57 1.44 2.56
N GLU A 165 26.01 1.32 1.36
CA GLU A 165 24.55 1.27 1.19
C GLU A 165 24.00 -0.14 1.38
N CYS A 166 24.84 -1.16 1.22
CA CYS A 166 24.44 -2.55 1.46
C CYS A 166 25.62 -3.44 1.81
N ILE A 167 25.36 -4.49 2.57
CA ILE A 167 26.29 -5.59 2.85
C ILE A 167 25.59 -6.92 2.59
N SER A 168 26.32 -7.91 2.08
CA SER A 168 25.76 -9.23 1.77
C SER A 168 26.67 -10.36 2.20
N THR A 169 26.06 -11.53 2.41
CA THR A 169 26.76 -12.78 2.64
C THR A 169 26.05 -13.94 1.96
N GLU A 170 26.80 -14.97 1.60
CA GLU A 170 26.27 -16.20 1.04
C GLU A 170 26.49 -17.36 2.02
N TYR A 171 25.52 -18.25 2.08
CA TYR A 171 25.56 -19.38 3.01
C TYR A 171 24.69 -20.54 2.48
N ARG A 172 24.90 -21.68 3.09
CA ARG A 172 24.13 -22.88 2.78
C ARG A 172 23.10 -23.17 3.86
N MET A 173 21.93 -23.58 3.45
CA MET A 173 20.87 -24.03 4.35
C MET A 173 21.06 -25.51 4.71
N CYS A 174 20.34 -25.99 5.75
CA CYS A 174 20.35 -27.39 6.16
C CYS A 174 19.86 -28.36 5.06
N ASP A 175 18.99 -27.89 4.13
CA ASP A 175 18.53 -28.64 2.96
C ASP A 175 19.55 -28.69 1.80
N GLY A 176 20.70 -28.05 1.97
CA GLY A 176 21.75 -27.97 0.98
C GLY A 176 21.60 -26.83 -0.03
N SER A 177 20.54 -26.07 0.00
CA SER A 177 20.33 -24.92 -0.91
C SER A 177 21.21 -23.73 -0.56
N TRP A 178 21.67 -23.00 -1.60
CA TRP A 178 22.45 -21.79 -1.42
C TRP A 178 21.58 -20.55 -1.34
N HIS A 179 21.85 -19.71 -0.37
CA HIS A 179 21.13 -18.45 -0.14
C HIS A 179 22.10 -17.27 -0.05
N ARG A 180 21.61 -16.10 -0.46
CA ARG A 180 22.26 -14.82 -0.21
C ARG A 180 21.37 -13.96 0.66
N MET A 181 21.92 -13.47 1.75
CA MET A 181 21.31 -12.47 2.60
C MET A 181 21.94 -11.10 2.30
N LEU A 182 21.11 -10.07 2.28
CA LEU A 182 21.51 -8.69 2.01
C LEU A 182 20.84 -7.77 3.01
N PHE A 183 21.62 -6.92 3.68
CA PHE A 183 21.12 -5.76 4.39
C PHE A 183 21.34 -4.51 3.54
N THR A 184 20.25 -3.77 3.27
CA THR A 184 20.25 -2.52 2.50
C THR A 184 19.75 -1.38 3.37
N VAL A 185 20.45 -0.24 3.36
CA VAL A 185 20.04 0.95 4.11
C VAL A 185 18.73 1.49 3.56
N LYS A 186 17.77 1.76 4.46
CA LYS A 186 16.49 2.38 4.12
C LYS A 186 16.35 3.79 4.66
N LYS A 187 16.93 4.05 5.85
CA LYS A 187 16.84 5.36 6.49
C LYS A 187 18.07 5.61 7.35
N ARG A 188 18.54 6.85 7.29
CA ARG A 188 19.57 7.39 8.20
C ARG A 188 18.95 8.54 9.02
N ASP A 189 19.49 8.77 10.20
CA ASP A 189 19.17 9.97 10.99
C ASP A 189 19.93 11.22 10.48
N GLU A 190 19.68 12.35 11.11
CA GLU A 190 20.33 13.63 10.75
C GLU A 190 21.86 13.60 10.92
N SER A 191 22.37 12.69 11.75
CA SER A 191 23.81 12.47 11.98
C SER A 191 24.42 11.44 11.02
N GLY A 192 23.62 10.89 10.09
CA GLY A 192 24.05 9.90 9.10
C GLY A 192 24.08 8.46 9.63
N ASN A 193 23.66 8.19 10.88
CA ASN A 193 23.62 6.83 11.39
C ASN A 193 22.42 6.08 10.80
N VAL A 194 22.63 4.79 10.51
CA VAL A 194 21.58 3.93 9.98
C VAL A 194 20.55 3.62 11.06
N THR A 195 19.29 3.97 10.79
CA THR A 195 18.17 3.71 11.69
C THR A 195 17.29 2.55 11.21
N HIS A 196 17.15 2.39 9.89
CA HIS A 196 16.34 1.31 9.32
C HIS A 196 17.09 0.63 8.18
N VAL A 197 17.00 -0.69 8.13
CA VAL A 197 17.51 -1.50 7.04
C VAL A 197 16.41 -2.42 6.49
N LEU A 198 16.58 -2.84 5.24
CA LEU A 198 15.84 -3.93 4.64
C LEU A 198 16.75 -5.16 4.65
N CYS A 199 16.32 -6.24 5.29
CA CYS A 199 16.93 -7.55 5.21
C CYS A 199 16.21 -8.38 4.16
N THR A 200 16.92 -8.84 3.15
CA THR A 200 16.35 -9.69 2.11
C THR A 200 17.14 -10.98 1.99
N VAL A 201 16.43 -12.09 1.80
CA VAL A 201 17.02 -13.41 1.58
C VAL A 201 16.47 -13.98 0.28
N ARG A 202 17.35 -14.48 -0.58
CA ARG A 202 16.97 -15.17 -1.81
C ARG A 202 17.80 -16.43 -2.04
N SER A 203 17.21 -17.43 -2.70
CA SER A 203 17.94 -18.57 -3.18
C SER A 203 18.85 -18.17 -4.35
N ILE A 204 20.09 -18.69 -4.34
CA ILE A 204 21.08 -18.52 -5.40
C ILE A 204 21.59 -19.88 -5.92
N SER A 205 20.90 -20.98 -5.60
CA SER A 205 21.32 -22.35 -5.95
C SER A 205 21.49 -22.53 -7.47
N ASP A 206 20.59 -21.97 -8.28
CA ASP A 206 20.70 -22.04 -9.74
C ASP A 206 21.90 -21.26 -10.28
N SER A 207 22.25 -20.15 -9.64
CA SER A 207 23.43 -19.37 -10.02
C SER A 207 24.72 -20.10 -9.66
N LYS A 208 24.77 -20.73 -8.49
CA LYS A 208 25.90 -21.53 -8.04
C LYS A 208 26.11 -22.74 -8.92
N ARG A 209 25.06 -23.46 -9.29
CA ARG A 209 25.14 -24.59 -10.21
C ARG A 209 25.72 -24.19 -11.56
N ARG A 210 25.26 -23.09 -12.14
CA ARG A 210 25.80 -22.56 -13.41
C ARG A 210 27.29 -22.18 -13.31
N GLU A 211 27.69 -21.59 -12.18
CA GLU A 211 29.09 -21.24 -11.93
C GLU A 211 29.97 -22.47 -11.81
N GLU A 212 29.51 -23.53 -11.13
CA GLU A 212 30.17 -24.83 -11.05
C GLU A 212 30.28 -25.50 -12.44
N ASP A 213 29.19 -25.53 -13.22
CA ASP A 213 29.17 -26.11 -14.57
C ASP A 213 30.17 -25.41 -15.51
N LEU A 214 30.28 -24.07 -15.41
CA LEU A 214 31.25 -23.30 -16.18
C LEU A 214 32.70 -23.59 -15.77
N ASN A 215 32.95 -23.74 -14.48
CA ASN A 215 34.29 -24.09 -13.97
C ASN A 215 34.72 -25.51 -14.30
N PHE A 216 33.78 -26.43 -14.51
CA PHE A 216 34.11 -27.79 -14.99
C PHE A 216 34.35 -27.87 -16.51
N ALA A 217 33.89 -26.86 -17.25
CA ALA A 217 34.05 -26.81 -18.72
C ALA A 217 35.31 -26.05 -19.20
N ALA A 218 36.05 -25.43 -18.29
CA ALA A 218 37.28 -24.68 -18.51
C ALA A 218 38.53 -25.51 -18.14
#